data_e452b160d84e4517bfe7bdbabb06e310
#
_entry.id   e452b160d84e4517bfe7bdbabb06e310
#
_cell.length_a   1.000
_cell.length_b   1.000
_cell.length_c   1.000
_cell.angle_alpha   90.00
_cell.angle_beta   90.00
_cell.angle_gamma   90.00
#
_symmetry.space_group_name_H-M   'P 1'
#
loop_
_entity.id
_entity.type
_entity.pdbx_description
1 polymer ?
#
loop_
_entity_poly.entity_id
_entity_poly.type
_entity_poly.pdbx_seq_one_letter_code
_entity_poly.pdbx_strand_id
1 'polypeptide(L)'
;MKDKRNLSLVMDFYELTMSQCYFNDNKDKEVVFDLFYRKNPDDGGYCVFAGLEQVVDYVSNLHFEKEDIDYLRSLNQFSEDFLEYLSTIRFTGDIYAIPEGTPVFPHEPLVRVKAPIIEAQLVETALLLAINHQTLIATKSRRIVQASEGRAVMEFGARRAHNFDAAILGARVAYIAGCAGSATTYSGKEFGVPVLGTMAHSFIQSFDTEYDAFMYYAKTYPDACTLLIDTYSTLKSGIVNAIKVAKDYLEPNGYRLKGVRIDSGDMAYLSKKVRKMLDEAGMKDCKIVVSNSLDEYVIESLIHQQGAKIDSFGVGENLICSKNSPVFGGVYKMVALEKDGHMIPKIKISDNVEKVTNPGMKNLNRVMDKETGMAIADLLTLEDEVIDTTQDLTIYHPMSRWKYKVIPANTYTVRDMLVPIFKDGKLVYDLPSLEEIRAYSEKELATIWDEIKRFVYPQEYYVDLSEKLLNLKLEMLKKYK
;
A
#
# COMPACT_ATOMS: atom_id res chain seq x y z
N MET A 1 -2.67 -10.21 -10.68
CA MET A 1 -3.90 -10.42 -11.50
C MET A 1 -3.58 -9.99 -12.92
N LYS A 2 -3.55 -10.91 -13.86
CA LYS A 2 -3.50 -10.49 -15.27
C LYS A 2 -4.87 -9.94 -15.66
N ASP A 3 -4.96 -8.64 -15.83
CA ASP A 3 -6.19 -8.01 -16.29
C ASP A 3 -6.47 -8.45 -17.73
N LYS A 4 -7.68 -8.93 -17.98
CA LYS A 4 -8.11 -9.32 -19.34
C LYS A 4 -8.67 -8.14 -20.12
N ARG A 5 -8.89 -7.01 -19.45
CA ARG A 5 -9.33 -5.77 -20.10
C ARG A 5 -8.10 -5.09 -20.72
N ASN A 6 -8.27 -4.54 -21.92
CA ASN A 6 -7.28 -3.57 -22.40
C ASN A 6 -7.50 -2.24 -21.66
N LEU A 7 -6.54 -1.88 -20.81
CA LEU A 7 -6.60 -0.66 -19.99
C LEU A 7 -5.77 0.49 -20.58
N SER A 8 -5.28 0.37 -21.79
CA SER A 8 -4.39 1.37 -22.42
C SER A 8 -5.02 2.74 -22.58
N LEU A 9 -6.36 2.83 -22.67
CA LEU A 9 -7.10 4.11 -22.67
C LEU A 9 -7.43 4.63 -21.26
N VAL A 10 -7.04 3.95 -20.18
CA VAL A 10 -7.22 4.47 -18.82
C VAL A 10 -6.11 5.47 -18.52
N MET A 11 -6.28 6.66 -19.08
CA MET A 11 -5.34 7.78 -18.96
C MET A 11 -6.10 9.10 -18.99
N ASP A 12 -5.48 10.14 -18.48
CA ASP A 12 -6.00 11.51 -18.63
C ASP A 12 -5.86 11.97 -20.09
N PHE A 13 -6.87 12.63 -20.62
CA PHE A 13 -6.89 13.04 -22.02
C PHE A 13 -5.73 13.95 -22.44
N TYR A 14 -5.19 14.75 -21.50
CA TYR A 14 -4.03 15.59 -21.78
C TYR A 14 -2.77 14.78 -22.14
N GLU A 15 -2.66 13.52 -21.71
CA GLU A 15 -1.54 12.67 -22.06
C GLU A 15 -1.51 12.40 -23.57
N LEU A 16 -2.69 12.18 -24.18
CA LEU A 16 -2.81 12.02 -25.64
C LEU A 16 -2.59 13.34 -26.40
N THR A 17 -3.17 14.45 -25.93
CA THR A 17 -3.02 15.75 -26.62
C THR A 17 -1.58 16.25 -26.58
N MET A 18 -0.89 16.08 -25.46
CA MET A 18 0.55 16.37 -25.34
C MET A 18 1.37 15.42 -26.24
N SER A 19 1.03 14.13 -26.28
CA SER A 19 1.71 13.14 -27.12
C SER A 19 1.62 13.46 -28.59
N GLN A 20 0.46 13.97 -29.07
CA GLN A 20 0.34 14.48 -30.45
C GLN A 20 1.32 15.66 -30.69
N CYS A 21 1.49 16.55 -29.71
CA CYS A 21 2.45 17.65 -29.83
C CYS A 21 3.90 17.13 -29.86
N TYR A 22 4.22 16.17 -29.00
CA TYR A 22 5.55 15.54 -28.99
C TYR A 22 5.84 14.77 -30.29
N PHE A 23 4.83 14.10 -30.84
CA PHE A 23 4.94 13.40 -32.13
C PHE A 23 5.33 14.38 -33.26
N ASN A 24 4.75 15.58 -33.28
CA ASN A 24 5.04 16.60 -34.28
C ASN A 24 6.39 17.30 -34.07
N ASP A 25 6.91 17.36 -32.84
CA ASP A 25 8.19 18.02 -32.51
C ASP A 25 9.37 17.02 -32.59
N ASN A 26 9.45 16.13 -31.61
CA ASN A 26 10.49 15.11 -31.52
C ASN A 26 10.02 13.97 -30.60
N LYS A 27 9.40 12.95 -31.19
CA LYS A 27 8.84 11.79 -30.48
C LYS A 27 9.91 10.89 -29.84
N ASP A 28 11.14 10.90 -30.37
CA ASP A 28 12.22 10.03 -29.94
C ASP A 28 13.06 10.61 -28.79
N LYS A 29 12.71 11.80 -28.33
CA LYS A 29 13.40 12.47 -27.22
C LYS A 29 13.24 11.67 -25.93
N GLU A 30 14.35 11.26 -25.33
CA GLU A 30 14.37 10.52 -24.09
C GLU A 30 14.14 11.43 -22.88
N VAL A 31 13.34 10.98 -21.92
CA VAL A 31 13.01 11.74 -20.71
C VAL A 31 13.07 10.86 -19.46
N VAL A 32 13.22 11.48 -18.31
CA VAL A 32 13.14 10.81 -17.00
C VAL A 32 12.03 11.44 -16.17
N PHE A 33 11.12 10.60 -15.69
CA PHE A 33 10.10 10.97 -14.73
C PHE A 33 10.31 10.20 -13.43
N ASP A 34 10.02 10.87 -12.30
CA ASP A 34 9.90 10.23 -10.99
C ASP A 34 8.44 10.28 -10.52
N LEU A 35 7.94 9.13 -10.06
CA LEU A 35 6.72 9.02 -9.28
C LEU A 35 7.10 9.07 -7.80
N PHE A 36 6.52 10.01 -7.05
CA PHE A 36 6.75 10.19 -5.62
C PHE A 36 5.53 10.80 -4.94
N TYR A 37 5.52 10.91 -3.61
CA TYR A 37 4.46 11.58 -2.87
C TYR A 37 5.04 12.62 -1.90
N ARG A 38 4.19 13.49 -1.33
CA ARG A 38 4.65 14.67 -0.57
C ARG A 38 4.36 14.60 0.92
N LYS A 39 3.34 13.87 1.34
CA LYS A 39 2.90 13.80 2.73
C LYS A 39 2.35 12.42 3.03
N ASN A 40 2.69 11.88 4.20
CA ASN A 40 2.10 10.62 4.67
C ASN A 40 0.61 10.79 4.99
N PRO A 41 -0.26 9.84 4.65
CA PRO A 41 -1.63 9.81 5.12
C PRO A 41 -1.69 9.67 6.65
N ASP A 42 -2.79 10.13 7.25
CA ASP A 42 -3.05 10.08 8.70
C ASP A 42 -1.95 10.72 9.57
N ASP A 43 -1.19 11.68 9.03
CA ASP A 43 -0.01 12.29 9.66
C ASP A 43 0.99 11.24 10.21
N GLY A 44 1.04 10.06 9.55
CA GLY A 44 1.93 8.97 9.92
C GLY A 44 3.39 9.25 9.60
N GLY A 45 4.32 8.44 10.14
CA GLY A 45 5.76 8.62 9.94
C GLY A 45 6.29 7.99 8.66
N TYR A 46 5.57 7.05 8.05
CA TYR A 46 5.98 6.31 6.85
C TYR A 46 4.78 5.76 6.09
N CYS A 47 5.00 5.27 4.86
CA CYS A 47 4.04 4.47 4.11
C CYS A 47 4.62 3.08 3.79
N VAL A 48 3.78 2.12 3.43
CA VAL A 48 4.18 0.81 2.89
C VAL A 48 3.93 0.82 1.39
N PHE A 49 4.99 0.77 0.61
CA PHE A 49 4.91 0.81 -0.85
C PHE A 49 4.26 -0.46 -1.40
N ALA A 50 3.28 -0.28 -2.30
CA ALA A 50 2.61 -1.39 -2.98
C ALA A 50 2.03 -0.94 -4.34
N GLY A 51 1.71 -1.93 -5.20
CA GLY A 51 1.12 -1.71 -6.52
C GLY A 51 2.06 -2.00 -7.69
N LEU A 52 3.29 -2.46 -7.43
CA LEU A 52 4.28 -2.72 -8.49
C LEU A 52 3.85 -3.85 -9.44
N GLU A 53 3.21 -4.90 -8.92
CA GLU A 53 2.70 -6.00 -9.77
C GLU A 53 1.73 -5.48 -10.84
N GLN A 54 0.84 -4.54 -10.49
CA GLN A 54 -0.12 -3.96 -11.44
C GLN A 54 0.54 -2.99 -12.41
N VAL A 55 1.60 -2.29 -11.98
CA VAL A 55 2.44 -1.49 -12.88
C VAL A 55 3.10 -2.40 -13.93
N VAL A 56 3.68 -3.52 -13.50
CA VAL A 56 4.30 -4.50 -14.40
C VAL A 56 3.27 -5.08 -15.38
N ASP A 57 2.09 -5.46 -14.90
CA ASP A 57 1.02 -5.99 -15.75
C ASP A 57 0.58 -4.96 -16.79
N TYR A 58 0.33 -3.72 -16.38
CA TYR A 58 -0.07 -2.63 -17.29
C TYR A 58 0.98 -2.35 -18.36
N VAL A 59 2.23 -2.11 -17.96
CA VAL A 59 3.31 -1.74 -18.88
C VAL A 59 3.62 -2.87 -19.87
N SER A 60 3.61 -4.13 -19.40
CA SER A 60 3.81 -5.31 -20.26
C SER A 60 2.73 -5.48 -21.31
N ASN A 61 1.53 -4.98 -21.05
CA ASN A 61 0.36 -5.12 -21.92
C ASN A 61 -0.05 -3.82 -22.61
N LEU A 62 0.73 -2.75 -22.50
CA LEU A 62 0.40 -1.46 -23.12
C LEU A 62 0.36 -1.59 -24.64
N HIS A 63 -0.83 -1.43 -25.21
CA HIS A 63 -1.09 -1.41 -26.66
C HIS A 63 -2.47 -0.85 -26.96
N PHE A 64 -2.64 -0.27 -28.13
CA PHE A 64 -3.96 0.19 -28.58
C PHE A 64 -4.51 -0.81 -29.60
N GLU A 65 -5.73 -1.27 -29.35
CA GLU A 65 -6.48 -2.10 -30.30
C GLU A 65 -7.09 -1.25 -31.42
N LYS A 66 -7.55 -1.92 -32.47
CA LYS A 66 -8.19 -1.20 -33.60
C LYS A 66 -9.40 -0.37 -33.12
N GLU A 67 -10.18 -0.89 -32.21
CA GLU A 67 -11.35 -0.23 -31.64
C GLU A 67 -10.98 1.03 -30.87
N ASP A 68 -9.83 1.04 -30.15
CA ASP A 68 -9.29 2.20 -29.45
C ASP A 68 -8.90 3.29 -30.44
N ILE A 69 -8.20 2.93 -31.51
CA ILE A 69 -7.78 3.85 -32.57
C ILE A 69 -8.99 4.42 -33.31
N ASP A 70 -9.98 3.58 -33.63
CA ASP A 70 -11.22 4.04 -34.28
C ASP A 70 -12.02 5.00 -33.39
N TYR A 71 -12.04 4.77 -32.07
CA TYR A 71 -12.60 5.70 -31.10
C TYR A 71 -11.85 7.03 -31.08
N LEU A 72 -10.52 7.02 -30.94
CA LEU A 72 -9.69 8.24 -30.96
C LEU A 72 -9.85 9.03 -32.27
N ARG A 73 -9.95 8.35 -33.41
CA ARG A 73 -10.23 8.94 -34.72
C ARG A 73 -11.57 9.67 -34.72
N SER A 74 -12.59 9.10 -34.10
CA SER A 74 -13.94 9.68 -34.03
C SER A 74 -13.99 11.02 -33.28
N LEU A 75 -13.00 11.28 -32.40
CA LEU A 75 -12.89 12.54 -31.67
C LEU A 75 -12.47 13.72 -32.56
N ASN A 76 -11.94 13.46 -33.76
CA ASN A 76 -11.47 14.47 -34.72
C ASN A 76 -10.43 15.46 -34.16
N GLN A 77 -9.57 15.00 -33.24
CA GLN A 77 -8.55 15.82 -32.59
C GLN A 77 -7.11 15.37 -32.90
N PHE A 78 -6.94 14.20 -33.49
CA PHE A 78 -5.65 13.57 -33.74
C PHE A 78 -5.41 13.38 -35.23
N SER A 79 -4.14 13.54 -35.68
CA SER A 79 -3.76 13.28 -37.07
C SER A 79 -3.70 11.76 -37.34
N GLU A 80 -3.95 11.34 -38.57
CA GLU A 80 -3.88 9.94 -38.96
C GLU A 80 -2.49 9.35 -38.72
N ASP A 81 -1.42 10.09 -39.01
CA ASP A 81 -0.03 9.66 -38.78
C ASP A 81 0.23 9.35 -37.29
N PHE A 82 -0.33 10.16 -36.38
CA PHE A 82 -0.23 9.93 -34.95
C PHE A 82 -1.07 8.71 -34.51
N LEU A 83 -2.27 8.53 -35.05
CA LEU A 83 -3.10 7.38 -34.77
C LEU A 83 -2.46 6.08 -35.28
N GLU A 84 -1.81 6.12 -36.46
CA GLU A 84 -1.02 5.00 -36.97
C GLU A 84 0.17 4.69 -36.03
N TYR A 85 0.89 5.71 -35.57
CA TYR A 85 1.97 5.56 -34.57
C TYR A 85 1.45 4.91 -33.28
N LEU A 86 0.33 5.39 -32.70
CA LEU A 86 -0.26 4.81 -31.51
C LEU A 86 -0.63 3.32 -31.69
N SER A 87 -1.10 2.91 -32.88
CA SER A 87 -1.46 1.51 -33.14
C SER A 87 -0.30 0.54 -33.00
N THR A 88 0.94 1.04 -33.14
CA THR A 88 2.18 0.25 -33.06
C THR A 88 2.94 0.40 -31.74
N ILE A 89 2.52 1.34 -30.89
CA ILE A 89 3.25 1.69 -29.68
C ILE A 89 3.33 0.50 -28.70
N ARG A 90 4.49 0.35 -28.12
CA ARG A 90 4.80 -0.53 -26.99
C ARG A 90 5.75 0.23 -26.09
N PHE A 91 5.80 -0.13 -24.83
CA PHE A 91 6.80 0.44 -23.94
C PHE A 91 8.18 -0.11 -24.27
N THR A 92 9.15 0.77 -24.53
CA THR A 92 10.53 0.40 -24.91
C THR A 92 11.58 0.94 -23.93
N GLY A 93 11.16 1.70 -22.92
CA GLY A 93 12.05 2.34 -21.96
C GLY A 93 12.48 1.45 -20.79
N ASP A 94 13.11 2.12 -19.82
CA ASP A 94 13.52 1.54 -18.54
C ASP A 94 12.57 1.97 -17.42
N ILE A 95 12.28 1.05 -16.51
CA ILE A 95 11.60 1.36 -15.24
C ILE A 95 12.44 0.81 -14.10
N TYR A 96 12.66 1.66 -13.11
CA TYR A 96 13.20 1.29 -11.80
C TYR A 96 12.16 1.58 -10.73
N ALA A 97 12.05 0.73 -9.72
CA ALA A 97 11.12 0.94 -8.63
C ALA A 97 11.65 0.39 -7.31
N ILE A 98 11.08 0.88 -6.23
CA ILE A 98 11.25 0.29 -4.90
C ILE A 98 10.51 -1.05 -4.86
N PRO A 99 11.04 -2.13 -4.25
CA PRO A 99 10.31 -3.39 -4.04
C PRO A 99 9.05 -3.22 -3.19
N GLU A 100 7.96 -3.94 -3.53
CA GLU A 100 6.74 -3.91 -2.73
C GLU A 100 6.99 -4.36 -1.28
N GLY A 101 6.25 -3.75 -0.35
CA GLY A 101 6.39 -4.01 1.08
C GLY A 101 7.43 -3.13 1.79
N THR A 102 8.21 -2.35 1.05
CA THR A 102 9.21 -1.45 1.62
C THR A 102 8.55 -0.27 2.34
N PRO A 103 8.97 0.08 3.57
CA PRO A 103 8.62 1.36 4.18
C PRO A 103 9.28 2.51 3.40
N VAL A 104 8.47 3.50 3.01
CA VAL A 104 8.87 4.64 2.18
C VAL A 104 8.44 5.96 2.81
N PHE A 105 9.10 7.05 2.37
CA PHE A 105 8.93 8.37 2.96
C PHE A 105 8.66 9.43 1.89
N PRO A 106 8.11 10.60 2.26
CA PRO A 106 7.82 11.68 1.32
C PRO A 106 9.07 12.12 0.51
N HIS A 107 8.85 12.44 -0.77
CA HIS A 107 9.86 12.91 -1.73
C HIS A 107 10.87 11.86 -2.24
N GLU A 108 10.73 10.62 -1.86
CA GLU A 108 11.47 9.51 -2.46
C GLU A 108 10.90 9.16 -3.84
N PRO A 109 11.74 8.94 -4.87
CA PRO A 109 11.28 8.36 -6.13
C PRO A 109 10.88 6.90 -5.89
N LEU A 110 9.56 6.64 -5.86
CA LEU A 110 9.01 5.28 -5.70
C LEU A 110 9.17 4.46 -6.98
N VAL A 111 8.97 5.13 -8.12
CA VAL A 111 9.15 4.60 -9.47
C VAL A 111 9.83 5.66 -10.32
N ARG A 112 10.84 5.24 -11.08
CA ARG A 112 11.47 6.05 -12.12
C ARG A 112 11.19 5.44 -13.47
N VAL A 113 10.75 6.28 -14.41
CA VAL A 113 10.58 5.91 -15.82
C VAL A 113 11.57 6.70 -16.66
N LYS A 114 12.41 6.00 -17.43
CA LYS A 114 13.30 6.58 -18.44
C LYS A 114 12.91 5.99 -19.79
N ALA A 115 12.33 6.81 -20.68
CA ALA A 115 11.75 6.33 -21.94
C ALA A 115 11.63 7.47 -22.97
N PRO A 116 11.32 7.13 -24.25
CA PRO A 116 10.82 8.11 -25.20
C PRO A 116 9.65 8.90 -24.62
N ILE A 117 9.59 10.21 -24.87
CA ILE A 117 8.70 11.13 -24.17
C ILE A 117 7.23 10.76 -24.24
N ILE A 118 6.77 10.21 -25.38
CA ILE A 118 5.37 9.76 -25.53
C ILE A 118 5.11 8.57 -24.64
N GLU A 119 5.96 7.56 -24.64
CA GLU A 119 5.80 6.36 -23.81
C GLU A 119 5.84 6.69 -22.31
N ALA A 120 6.77 7.54 -21.90
CA ALA A 120 6.87 8.01 -20.51
C ALA A 120 5.63 8.80 -20.08
N GLN A 121 4.95 9.51 -21.01
CA GLN A 121 3.74 10.27 -20.71
C GLN A 121 2.50 9.37 -20.61
N LEU A 122 2.33 8.42 -21.52
CA LEU A 122 1.14 7.56 -21.60
C LEU A 122 0.99 6.58 -20.42
N VAL A 123 2.01 6.40 -19.60
CA VAL A 123 1.93 5.53 -18.41
C VAL A 123 1.59 6.29 -17.11
N GLU A 124 1.55 7.63 -17.12
CA GLU A 124 1.40 8.47 -15.92
C GLU A 124 0.18 8.06 -15.08
N THR A 125 -1.02 8.15 -15.65
CA THR A 125 -2.26 7.90 -14.91
C THR A 125 -2.34 6.47 -14.40
N ALA A 126 -1.96 5.49 -15.20
CA ALA A 126 -2.04 4.08 -14.80
C ALA A 126 -1.07 3.74 -13.65
N LEU A 127 0.16 4.24 -13.71
CA LEU A 127 1.13 4.09 -12.63
C LEU A 127 0.62 4.73 -11.34
N LEU A 128 0.09 5.95 -11.42
CA LEU A 128 -0.48 6.66 -10.28
C LEU A 128 -1.68 5.93 -9.68
N LEU A 129 -2.60 5.40 -10.50
CA LEU A 129 -3.75 4.62 -10.02
C LEU A 129 -3.31 3.38 -9.24
N ALA A 130 -2.37 2.60 -9.80
CA ALA A 130 -1.88 1.39 -9.17
C ALA A 130 -1.18 1.68 -7.82
N ILE A 131 -0.25 2.62 -7.81
CA ILE A 131 0.58 2.94 -6.66
C ILE A 131 -0.22 3.67 -5.58
N ASN A 132 -1.03 4.69 -5.94
CA ASN A 132 -1.78 5.49 -4.97
C ASN A 132 -2.72 4.63 -4.14
N HIS A 133 -3.58 3.85 -4.81
CA HIS A 133 -4.57 3.02 -4.11
C HIS A 133 -3.90 1.98 -3.21
N GLN A 134 -2.96 1.22 -3.76
CA GLN A 134 -2.40 0.07 -3.04
C GLN A 134 -1.46 0.51 -1.91
N THR A 135 -0.64 1.53 -2.12
CA THR A 135 0.21 2.09 -1.06
C THR A 135 -0.63 2.69 0.08
N LEU A 136 -1.74 3.38 -0.25
CA LEU A 136 -2.64 3.92 0.76
C LEU A 136 -3.24 2.83 1.65
N ILE A 137 -3.81 1.78 1.02
CA ILE A 137 -4.48 0.70 1.75
C ILE A 137 -3.47 -0.18 2.50
N ALA A 138 -2.29 -0.45 1.94
CA ALA A 138 -1.21 -1.14 2.65
C ALA A 138 -0.79 -0.36 3.90
N THR A 139 -0.60 0.95 3.78
CA THR A 139 -0.22 1.83 4.90
C THR A 139 -1.29 1.84 5.99
N LYS A 140 -2.57 2.01 5.62
CA LYS A 140 -3.68 1.97 6.59
C LYS A 140 -3.78 0.62 7.29
N SER A 141 -3.66 -0.46 6.52
CA SER A 141 -3.67 -1.83 7.06
C SER A 141 -2.53 -2.05 8.04
N ARG A 142 -1.31 -1.58 7.73
CA ARG A 142 -0.16 -1.71 8.62
C ARG A 142 -0.37 -0.99 9.95
N ARG A 143 -0.91 0.23 9.94
CA ARG A 143 -1.24 0.97 11.17
C ARG A 143 -2.22 0.18 12.04
N ILE A 144 -3.26 -0.39 11.44
CA ILE A 144 -4.27 -1.20 12.14
C ILE A 144 -3.65 -2.48 12.72
N VAL A 145 -2.80 -3.17 11.95
CA VAL A 145 -2.07 -4.37 12.41
C VAL A 145 -1.13 -4.02 13.56
N GLN A 146 -0.41 -2.92 13.48
CA GLN A 146 0.46 -2.46 14.56
C GLN A 146 -0.34 -2.19 15.86
N ALA A 147 -1.49 -1.52 15.77
CA ALA A 147 -2.37 -1.25 16.91
C ALA A 147 -2.91 -2.51 17.56
N SER A 148 -2.98 -3.62 16.83
CA SER A 148 -3.50 -4.90 17.35
C SER A 148 -2.54 -5.65 18.27
N GLU A 149 -1.26 -5.25 18.34
CA GLU A 149 -0.22 -5.86 19.20
C GLU A 149 -0.13 -7.39 19.04
N GLY A 150 -0.03 -7.84 17.80
CA GLY A 150 0.09 -9.25 17.48
C GLY A 150 -1.23 -10.05 17.49
N ARG A 151 -2.36 -9.40 17.83
CA ARG A 151 -3.68 -10.02 17.64
C ARG A 151 -4.02 -10.01 16.15
N ALA A 152 -4.69 -11.08 15.68
CA ALA A 152 -5.04 -11.20 14.28
C ALA A 152 -6.00 -10.08 13.83
N VAL A 153 -5.68 -9.45 12.72
CA VAL A 153 -6.53 -8.50 12.01
C VAL A 153 -7.03 -9.15 10.73
N MET A 154 -8.32 -9.16 10.49
CA MET A 154 -8.97 -9.68 9.29
C MET A 154 -9.56 -8.51 8.50
N GLU A 155 -9.29 -8.45 7.20
CA GLU A 155 -9.87 -7.46 6.29
C GLU A 155 -11.31 -7.87 5.94
N PHE A 156 -12.30 -7.06 6.33
CA PHE A 156 -13.74 -7.29 6.12
C PHE A 156 -14.43 -6.16 5.36
N GLY A 157 -13.68 -5.42 4.55
CA GLY A 157 -14.13 -4.17 3.95
C GLY A 157 -14.70 -4.26 2.54
N ALA A 158 -14.67 -5.42 1.86
CA ALA A 158 -15.00 -5.54 0.44
C ALA A 158 -16.28 -4.80 0.02
N ARG A 159 -17.38 -4.93 0.78
CA ARG A 159 -18.67 -4.26 0.49
C ARG A 159 -18.66 -2.73 0.67
N ARG A 160 -17.59 -2.16 1.20
CA ARG A 160 -17.37 -0.73 1.43
C ARG A 160 -16.31 -0.15 0.50
N ALA A 161 -15.58 -0.99 -0.21
CA ALA A 161 -14.62 -0.55 -1.22
C ALA A 161 -15.31 0.23 -2.35
N HIS A 162 -14.56 1.12 -3.01
CA HIS A 162 -15.13 2.02 -4.02
C HIS A 162 -15.54 1.30 -5.32
N ASN A 163 -14.95 0.13 -5.62
CA ASN A 163 -15.34 -0.74 -6.72
C ASN A 163 -14.76 -2.16 -6.53
N PHE A 164 -14.96 -3.06 -7.51
CA PHE A 164 -14.47 -4.43 -7.47
C PHE A 164 -12.95 -4.50 -7.37
N ASP A 165 -12.22 -3.74 -8.20
CA ASP A 165 -10.76 -3.75 -8.22
C ASP A 165 -10.20 -3.23 -6.90
N ALA A 166 -10.79 -2.18 -6.33
CA ALA A 166 -10.40 -1.66 -5.01
C ALA A 166 -10.59 -2.70 -3.89
N ALA A 167 -11.68 -3.50 -3.95
CA ALA A 167 -11.88 -4.59 -2.98
C ALA A 167 -10.84 -5.70 -3.14
N ILE A 168 -10.58 -6.12 -4.38
CA ILE A 168 -9.69 -7.22 -4.72
C ILE A 168 -8.23 -6.87 -4.39
N LEU A 169 -7.76 -5.72 -4.88
CA LEU A 169 -6.39 -5.25 -4.67
C LEU A 169 -6.17 -4.77 -3.24
N GLY A 170 -7.19 -4.16 -2.61
CA GLY A 170 -7.14 -3.78 -1.21
C GLY A 170 -6.95 -4.98 -0.26
N ALA A 171 -7.63 -6.10 -0.53
CA ALA A 171 -7.42 -7.34 0.22
C ALA A 171 -6.00 -7.91 0.05
N ARG A 172 -5.44 -7.85 -1.18
CA ARG A 172 -4.06 -8.25 -1.47
C ARG A 172 -3.07 -7.47 -0.60
N VAL A 173 -3.16 -6.15 -0.62
CA VAL A 173 -2.17 -5.31 0.08
C VAL A 173 -2.40 -5.25 1.59
N ALA A 174 -3.63 -5.47 2.06
CA ALA A 174 -3.89 -5.68 3.49
C ALA A 174 -3.15 -6.90 4.02
N TYR A 175 -3.07 -7.98 3.22
CA TYR A 175 -2.31 -9.17 3.57
C TYR A 175 -0.80 -8.91 3.57
N ILE A 176 -0.26 -8.20 2.57
CA ILE A 176 1.15 -7.73 2.56
C ILE A 176 1.48 -6.97 3.84
N ALA A 177 0.57 -6.08 4.26
CA ALA A 177 0.73 -5.23 5.44
C ALA A 177 0.55 -5.93 6.79
N GLY A 178 0.28 -7.25 6.81
CA GLY A 178 0.24 -8.07 8.02
C GLY A 178 -1.15 -8.55 8.45
N CYS A 179 -2.24 -8.21 7.73
CA CYS A 179 -3.54 -8.81 8.02
C CYS A 179 -3.49 -10.35 7.90
N ALA A 180 -4.24 -11.06 8.73
CA ALA A 180 -4.27 -12.53 8.74
C ALA A 180 -4.96 -13.11 7.49
N GLY A 181 -5.77 -12.33 6.82
CA GLY A 181 -6.52 -12.69 5.61
C GLY A 181 -7.66 -11.73 5.35
N SER A 182 -8.50 -12.06 4.38
CA SER A 182 -9.61 -11.22 3.93
C SER A 182 -10.90 -12.03 3.75
N ALA A 183 -12.05 -11.35 3.83
CA ALA A 183 -13.34 -11.91 3.46
C ALA A 183 -13.57 -11.90 1.93
N THR A 184 -12.68 -11.31 1.15
CA THR A 184 -12.78 -11.21 -0.31
C THR A 184 -12.34 -12.50 -0.96
N THR A 185 -13.28 -13.40 -1.22
CA THR A 185 -13.02 -14.74 -1.75
C THR A 185 -12.24 -14.74 -3.06
N TYR A 186 -12.47 -13.75 -3.94
CA TYR A 186 -11.75 -13.64 -5.20
C TYR A 186 -10.26 -13.39 -4.99
N SER A 187 -9.88 -12.58 -4.00
CA SER A 187 -8.47 -12.34 -3.67
C SER A 187 -7.76 -13.59 -3.16
N GLY A 188 -8.49 -14.48 -2.49
CA GLY A 188 -7.98 -15.80 -2.13
C GLY A 188 -7.66 -16.66 -3.35
N LYS A 189 -8.56 -16.68 -4.33
CA LYS A 189 -8.36 -17.43 -5.58
C LYS A 189 -7.21 -16.86 -6.43
N GLU A 190 -7.12 -15.56 -6.52
CA GLU A 190 -6.20 -14.88 -7.45
C GLU A 190 -4.78 -14.75 -6.88
N PHE A 191 -4.67 -14.39 -5.60
CA PHE A 191 -3.39 -14.06 -4.95
C PHE A 191 -2.97 -15.04 -3.84
N GLY A 192 -3.83 -16.00 -3.50
CA GLY A 192 -3.55 -16.89 -2.37
C GLY A 192 -3.80 -16.27 -0.99
N VAL A 193 -4.45 -15.10 -0.90
CA VAL A 193 -4.82 -14.49 0.40
C VAL A 193 -5.70 -15.44 1.20
N PRO A 194 -5.40 -15.77 2.47
CA PRO A 194 -6.25 -16.61 3.29
C PRO A 194 -7.68 -16.04 3.38
N VAL A 195 -8.67 -16.85 3.02
CA VAL A 195 -10.08 -16.45 3.06
C VAL A 195 -10.66 -16.71 4.44
N LEU A 196 -11.12 -15.64 5.09
CA LEU A 196 -11.62 -15.66 6.45
C LEU A 196 -13.04 -15.07 6.52
N GLY A 197 -13.87 -15.66 7.38
CA GLY A 197 -15.22 -15.16 7.57
C GLY A 197 -15.99 -16.06 8.53
N THR A 198 -17.18 -15.62 8.92
CA THR A 198 -18.08 -16.39 9.78
C THR A 198 -19.49 -16.42 9.15
N MET A 199 -20.44 -15.73 9.75
CA MET A 199 -21.82 -15.62 9.28
C MET A 199 -22.30 -14.17 9.38
N ALA A 200 -23.42 -13.87 8.77
CA ALA A 200 -24.13 -12.60 8.93
C ALA A 200 -25.35 -12.76 9.82
N HIS A 201 -25.89 -11.66 10.36
CA HIS A 201 -27.13 -11.66 11.16
C HIS A 201 -28.32 -12.29 10.41
N SER A 202 -28.42 -12.11 9.09
CA SER A 202 -29.44 -12.70 8.24
C SER A 202 -29.47 -14.23 8.27
N PHE A 203 -28.32 -14.88 8.46
CA PHE A 203 -28.25 -16.34 8.66
C PHE A 203 -28.99 -16.73 9.93
N ILE A 204 -28.75 -16.01 11.05
CA ILE A 204 -29.41 -16.30 12.33
C ILE A 204 -30.91 -16.04 12.22
N GLN A 205 -31.31 -14.94 11.56
CA GLN A 205 -32.70 -14.55 11.35
C GLN A 205 -33.46 -15.53 10.42
N SER A 206 -32.79 -16.37 9.65
CA SER A 206 -33.41 -17.36 8.79
C SER A 206 -33.88 -18.64 9.50
N PHE A 207 -33.64 -18.74 10.82
CA PHE A 207 -34.07 -19.84 11.68
C PHE A 207 -35.10 -19.36 12.70
N ASP A 208 -35.92 -20.31 13.19
CA ASP A 208 -36.95 -20.02 14.20
C ASP A 208 -36.34 -19.52 15.51
N THR A 209 -35.18 -20.05 15.88
CA THR A 209 -34.43 -19.60 17.08
C THR A 209 -32.94 -19.41 16.80
N GLU A 210 -32.30 -18.52 17.56
CA GLU A 210 -30.85 -18.31 17.52
C GLU A 210 -30.08 -19.60 17.87
N TYR A 211 -30.61 -20.42 18.80
CA TYR A 211 -30.04 -21.70 19.15
C TYR A 211 -30.02 -22.68 17.96
N ASP A 212 -31.11 -22.74 17.19
CA ASP A 212 -31.18 -23.63 16.01
C ASP A 212 -30.20 -23.20 14.94
N ALA A 213 -30.08 -21.90 14.70
CA ALA A 213 -29.07 -21.34 13.77
C ALA A 213 -27.64 -21.74 14.19
N PHE A 214 -27.31 -21.54 15.46
CA PHE A 214 -25.99 -21.92 16.01
C PHE A 214 -25.73 -23.42 15.96
N MET A 215 -26.74 -24.22 16.28
CA MET A 215 -26.66 -25.68 16.22
C MET A 215 -26.42 -26.16 14.78
N TYR A 216 -27.15 -25.59 13.82
CA TYR A 216 -26.97 -25.94 12.42
C TYR A 216 -25.58 -25.56 11.91
N TYR A 217 -25.09 -24.39 12.26
CA TYR A 217 -23.74 -23.96 11.90
C TYR A 217 -22.66 -24.85 12.52
N ALA A 218 -22.80 -25.16 13.81
CA ALA A 218 -21.88 -26.04 14.53
C ALA A 218 -21.80 -27.47 13.92
N LYS A 219 -22.96 -28.01 13.47
CA LYS A 219 -23.01 -29.28 12.76
C LYS A 219 -22.33 -29.24 11.38
N THR A 220 -22.42 -28.12 10.70
CA THR A 220 -21.85 -27.94 9.35
C THR A 220 -20.34 -27.68 9.40
N TYR A 221 -19.90 -26.88 10.36
CA TYR A 221 -18.48 -26.41 10.48
C TYR A 221 -17.94 -26.66 11.91
N PRO A 222 -17.88 -27.92 12.40
CA PRO A 222 -17.53 -28.17 13.79
C PRO A 222 -16.11 -27.78 14.15
N ASP A 223 -15.15 -27.92 13.21
CA ASP A 223 -13.74 -27.56 13.42
C ASP A 223 -13.45 -26.08 13.35
N ALA A 224 -14.35 -25.27 12.76
CA ALA A 224 -14.20 -23.85 12.53
C ALA A 224 -15.35 -23.03 13.13
N CYS A 225 -16.06 -23.56 14.11
CA CYS A 225 -17.27 -22.96 14.66
C CYS A 225 -16.96 -21.65 15.40
N THR A 226 -17.31 -20.52 14.75
CA THR A 226 -17.31 -19.17 15.35
C THR A 226 -18.69 -18.55 15.17
N LEU A 227 -19.34 -18.18 16.28
CA LEU A 227 -20.75 -17.79 16.32
C LEU A 227 -20.91 -16.30 16.54
N LEU A 228 -21.78 -15.65 15.75
CA LEU A 228 -22.14 -14.23 15.85
C LEU A 228 -23.23 -14.06 16.90
N ILE A 229 -22.89 -13.45 18.06
CA ILE A 229 -23.70 -13.54 19.28
C ILE A 229 -24.51 -12.28 19.60
N ASP A 230 -24.54 -11.29 18.72
CA ASP A 230 -25.18 -9.99 18.97
C ASP A 230 -26.39 -9.70 18.06
N THR A 231 -26.98 -10.74 17.45
CA THR A 231 -28.15 -10.56 16.56
C THR A 231 -29.36 -10.03 17.35
N TYR A 232 -29.61 -10.51 18.56
CA TYR A 232 -30.72 -10.06 19.41
C TYR A 232 -30.23 -9.47 20.74
N SER A 233 -29.48 -10.24 21.52
CA SER A 233 -28.89 -9.76 22.78
C SER A 233 -27.63 -10.52 23.10
N THR A 234 -26.47 -9.86 23.03
CA THR A 234 -25.18 -10.48 23.29
C THR A 234 -25.13 -11.26 24.61
N LEU A 235 -25.62 -10.66 25.72
CA LEU A 235 -25.47 -11.25 27.06
C LEU A 235 -26.66 -12.12 27.49
N LYS A 236 -27.89 -11.84 26.99
CA LYS A 236 -29.08 -12.56 27.44
C LYS A 236 -29.41 -13.79 26.57
N SER A 237 -29.08 -13.78 25.30
CA SER A 237 -29.34 -14.90 24.38
C SER A 237 -28.08 -15.38 23.67
N GLY A 238 -27.32 -14.53 22.95
CA GLY A 238 -26.25 -14.94 22.08
C GLY A 238 -25.18 -15.79 22.74
N ILE A 239 -24.50 -15.28 23.77
CA ILE A 239 -23.47 -16.05 24.48
C ILE A 239 -24.05 -17.26 25.22
N VAL A 240 -25.26 -17.16 25.74
CA VAL A 240 -25.93 -18.26 26.43
C VAL A 240 -26.19 -19.43 25.45
N ASN A 241 -26.76 -19.13 24.28
CA ASN A 241 -27.00 -20.10 23.22
C ASN A 241 -25.70 -20.68 22.64
N ALA A 242 -24.65 -19.85 22.47
CA ALA A 242 -23.35 -20.32 21.99
C ALA A 242 -22.72 -21.33 22.96
N ILE A 243 -22.72 -21.04 24.26
CA ILE A 243 -22.26 -21.96 25.31
C ILE A 243 -23.10 -23.24 25.32
N LYS A 244 -24.42 -23.12 25.19
CA LYS A 244 -25.33 -24.26 25.17
C LYS A 244 -25.05 -25.16 23.98
N VAL A 245 -24.90 -24.64 22.77
CA VAL A 245 -24.55 -25.39 21.55
C VAL A 245 -23.20 -26.08 21.70
N ALA A 246 -22.22 -25.41 22.28
CA ALA A 246 -20.91 -25.99 22.53
C ALA A 246 -21.02 -27.23 23.45
N LYS A 247 -21.79 -27.14 24.53
CA LYS A 247 -22.02 -28.26 25.48
C LYS A 247 -22.92 -29.35 24.93
N ASP A 248 -23.96 -29.00 24.20
CA ASP A 248 -24.95 -29.94 23.69
C ASP A 248 -24.43 -30.75 22.47
N TYR A 249 -23.52 -30.14 21.67
CA TYR A 249 -23.09 -30.75 20.43
C TYR A 249 -21.56 -30.80 20.24
N LEU A 250 -20.83 -29.68 20.34
CA LEU A 250 -19.41 -29.66 19.99
C LEU A 250 -18.59 -30.54 20.94
N GLU A 251 -18.67 -30.31 22.24
CA GLU A 251 -17.87 -31.05 23.24
C GLU A 251 -18.17 -32.56 23.25
N PRO A 252 -19.43 -33.02 23.21
CA PRO A 252 -19.74 -34.46 23.15
C PRO A 252 -19.21 -35.17 21.90
N ASN A 253 -18.99 -34.40 20.78
CA ASN A 253 -18.45 -34.94 19.55
C ASN A 253 -16.93 -34.67 19.39
N GLY A 254 -16.25 -34.23 20.45
CA GLY A 254 -14.80 -34.01 20.47
C GLY A 254 -14.34 -32.67 19.84
N TYR A 255 -15.25 -31.77 19.58
CA TYR A 255 -14.95 -30.44 19.02
C TYR A 255 -14.93 -29.35 20.10
N ARG A 256 -14.42 -28.15 19.73
CA ARG A 256 -14.41 -26.98 20.61
C ARG A 256 -15.02 -25.79 19.89
N LEU A 257 -15.78 -24.97 20.63
CA LEU A 257 -16.19 -23.66 20.15
C LEU A 257 -14.93 -22.79 19.92
N LYS A 258 -14.63 -22.47 18.66
CA LYS A 258 -13.40 -21.73 18.28
C LYS A 258 -13.46 -20.27 18.67
N GLY A 259 -14.64 -19.66 18.50
CA GLY A 259 -14.80 -18.25 18.82
C GLY A 259 -16.25 -17.80 18.89
N VAL A 260 -16.40 -16.60 19.42
CA VAL A 260 -17.64 -15.82 19.35
C VAL A 260 -17.32 -14.43 18.77
N ARG A 261 -18.23 -13.90 17.95
CA ARG A 261 -18.07 -12.57 17.32
C ARG A 261 -19.10 -11.58 17.84
N ILE A 262 -18.64 -10.37 18.13
CA ILE A 262 -19.43 -9.22 18.56
C ILE A 262 -19.27 -8.12 17.52
N ASP A 263 -20.36 -7.67 16.90
CA ASP A 263 -20.38 -6.70 15.80
C ASP A 263 -21.05 -5.37 16.19
N SER A 264 -21.57 -5.26 17.40
CA SER A 264 -22.30 -4.10 17.89
C SER A 264 -22.19 -3.86 19.40
N GLY A 265 -22.53 -2.65 19.85
CA GLY A 265 -22.51 -2.26 21.24
C GLY A 265 -21.14 -1.82 21.75
N ASP A 266 -21.01 -1.71 23.08
CA ASP A 266 -19.74 -1.38 23.75
C ASP A 266 -18.81 -2.60 23.77
N MET A 267 -17.81 -2.60 22.88
CA MET A 267 -16.90 -3.74 22.67
C MET A 267 -16.10 -4.09 23.93
N ALA A 268 -15.67 -3.08 24.69
CA ALA A 268 -14.88 -3.30 25.90
C ALA A 268 -15.72 -3.92 27.01
N TYR A 269 -16.91 -3.38 27.24
CA TYR A 269 -17.85 -3.91 28.23
C TYR A 269 -18.30 -5.35 27.88
N LEU A 270 -18.74 -5.52 26.63
CA LEU A 270 -19.27 -6.82 26.16
C LEU A 270 -18.20 -7.90 26.18
N SER A 271 -16.99 -7.61 25.65
CA SER A 271 -15.90 -8.60 25.64
C SER A 271 -15.50 -9.07 27.02
N LYS A 272 -15.46 -8.17 28.02
CA LYS A 272 -15.19 -8.55 29.43
C LYS A 272 -16.26 -9.46 30.01
N LYS A 273 -17.54 -9.15 29.75
CA LYS A 273 -18.66 -9.99 30.24
C LYS A 273 -18.69 -11.35 29.54
N VAL A 274 -18.52 -11.35 28.22
CA VAL A 274 -18.46 -12.57 27.41
C VAL A 274 -17.28 -13.45 27.84
N ARG A 275 -16.10 -12.89 28.06
CA ARG A 275 -14.92 -13.63 28.52
C ARG A 275 -15.19 -14.31 29.87
N LYS A 276 -15.81 -13.56 30.80
CA LYS A 276 -16.18 -14.14 32.11
C LYS A 276 -17.13 -15.34 31.96
N MET A 277 -18.17 -15.21 31.15
CA MET A 277 -19.16 -16.27 30.93
C MET A 277 -18.54 -17.52 30.24
N LEU A 278 -17.64 -17.30 29.28
CA LEU A 278 -16.90 -18.39 28.63
C LEU A 278 -15.97 -19.10 29.62
N ASP A 279 -15.25 -18.35 30.46
CA ASP A 279 -14.35 -18.93 31.48
C ASP A 279 -15.12 -19.74 32.53
N GLU A 280 -16.25 -19.25 32.99
CA GLU A 280 -17.15 -19.94 33.92
C GLU A 280 -17.74 -21.23 33.28
N ALA A 281 -17.94 -21.23 31.96
CA ALA A 281 -18.37 -22.40 31.19
C ALA A 281 -17.24 -23.42 30.88
N GLY A 282 -15.96 -23.11 31.25
CA GLY A 282 -14.81 -23.97 30.96
C GLY A 282 -14.23 -23.79 29.54
N MET A 283 -14.57 -22.69 28.85
CA MET A 283 -14.20 -22.41 27.46
C MET A 283 -13.12 -21.30 27.37
N LYS A 284 -12.03 -21.44 28.13
CA LYS A 284 -10.93 -20.46 28.17
C LYS A 284 -10.21 -20.30 26.84
N ASP A 285 -10.23 -21.32 26.00
CA ASP A 285 -9.64 -21.38 24.66
C ASP A 285 -10.50 -20.73 23.56
N CYS A 286 -11.79 -20.48 23.84
CA CYS A 286 -12.70 -19.83 22.91
C CYS A 286 -12.29 -18.37 22.69
N LYS A 287 -12.10 -17.95 21.43
CA LYS A 287 -11.63 -16.62 21.03
C LYS A 287 -12.79 -15.63 20.97
N ILE A 288 -12.51 -14.36 21.29
CA ILE A 288 -13.45 -13.26 21.13
C ILE A 288 -12.99 -12.40 19.96
N VAL A 289 -13.82 -12.35 18.91
CA VAL A 289 -13.63 -11.55 17.71
C VAL A 289 -14.53 -10.32 17.80
N VAL A 290 -14.01 -9.15 17.52
CA VAL A 290 -14.84 -7.94 17.41
C VAL A 290 -14.72 -7.33 16.02
N SER A 291 -15.78 -6.72 15.56
CA SER A 291 -15.86 -6.03 14.28
C SER A 291 -16.80 -4.81 14.39
N ASN A 292 -16.81 -3.96 13.35
CA ASN A 292 -17.56 -2.72 13.27
C ASN A 292 -16.80 -1.48 13.78
N SER A 293 -16.69 -0.48 12.90
CA SER A 293 -16.14 0.87 13.15
C SER A 293 -14.74 0.92 13.78
N LEU A 294 -13.94 -0.13 13.58
CA LEU A 294 -12.58 -0.23 14.08
C LEU A 294 -11.59 0.51 13.18
N ASP A 295 -10.62 1.17 13.80
CA ASP A 295 -9.41 1.70 13.21
C ASP A 295 -8.25 1.56 14.22
N GLU A 296 -7.05 2.02 13.87
CA GLU A 296 -5.87 1.94 14.74
C GLU A 296 -6.07 2.62 16.09
N TYR A 297 -6.77 3.76 16.14
CA TYR A 297 -6.98 4.52 17.38
C TYR A 297 -8.02 3.85 18.30
N VAL A 298 -9.09 3.33 17.69
CA VAL A 298 -10.11 2.57 18.45
C VAL A 298 -9.52 1.28 19.01
N ILE A 299 -8.73 0.56 18.21
CA ILE A 299 -8.07 -0.69 18.65
C ILE A 299 -7.09 -0.41 19.78
N GLU A 300 -6.23 0.59 19.65
CA GLU A 300 -5.30 1.02 20.70
C GLU A 300 -6.04 1.37 22.01
N SER A 301 -7.12 2.15 21.91
CA SER A 301 -7.94 2.50 23.06
C SER A 301 -8.61 1.28 23.71
N LEU A 302 -9.18 0.38 22.93
CA LEU A 302 -9.78 -0.86 23.43
C LEU A 302 -8.79 -1.71 24.23
N ILE A 303 -7.55 -1.81 23.76
CA ILE A 303 -6.51 -2.61 24.39
C ILE A 303 -5.99 -1.92 25.65
N HIS A 304 -5.48 -0.70 25.53
CA HIS A 304 -4.71 -0.03 26.59
C HIS A 304 -5.56 0.73 27.60
N GLN A 305 -6.59 1.45 27.14
CA GLN A 305 -7.35 2.32 28.01
C GLN A 305 -8.57 1.62 28.59
N GLN A 306 -9.26 0.81 27.78
CA GLN A 306 -10.52 0.20 28.17
C GLN A 306 -10.36 -1.23 28.69
N GLY A 307 -9.19 -1.86 28.50
CA GLY A 307 -8.88 -3.23 29.01
C GLY A 307 -9.80 -4.29 28.43
N ALA A 308 -10.20 -4.16 27.16
CA ALA A 308 -11.05 -5.12 26.46
C ALA A 308 -10.40 -6.51 26.38
N LYS A 309 -11.24 -7.55 26.36
CA LYS A 309 -10.81 -8.94 26.28
C LYS A 309 -11.07 -9.47 24.86
N ILE A 310 -10.22 -9.08 23.92
CA ILE A 310 -10.36 -9.32 22.49
C ILE A 310 -9.16 -10.11 22.00
N ASP A 311 -9.39 -11.12 21.19
CA ASP A 311 -8.34 -11.98 20.60
C ASP A 311 -8.06 -11.64 19.14
N SER A 312 -9.03 -11.07 18.41
CA SER A 312 -8.86 -10.69 17.02
C SER A 312 -9.87 -9.63 16.56
N PHE A 313 -9.55 -8.95 15.48
CA PHE A 313 -10.30 -7.81 14.95
C PHE A 313 -10.71 -8.05 13.50
N GLY A 314 -11.99 -7.81 13.18
CA GLY A 314 -12.48 -7.73 11.81
C GLY A 314 -12.67 -6.27 11.42
N VAL A 315 -11.81 -5.75 10.54
CA VAL A 315 -11.81 -4.33 10.17
C VAL A 315 -12.31 -4.15 8.75
N GLY A 316 -13.30 -3.30 8.57
CA GLY A 316 -13.97 -3.11 7.28
C GLY A 316 -13.71 -1.75 6.66
N GLU A 317 -14.72 -0.86 6.76
CA GLU A 317 -14.78 0.45 6.10
C GLU A 317 -13.53 1.31 6.33
N ASN A 318 -13.11 1.46 7.58
CA ASN A 318 -11.99 2.36 7.91
C ASN A 318 -10.66 1.89 7.31
N LEU A 319 -10.49 0.58 7.10
CA LEU A 319 -9.33 0.00 6.43
C LEU A 319 -9.42 0.20 4.92
N ILE A 320 -10.48 -0.36 4.29
CA ILE A 320 -10.54 -0.49 2.82
C ILE A 320 -10.72 0.85 2.10
N CYS A 321 -11.25 1.87 2.78
CA CYS A 321 -11.40 3.23 2.26
C CYS A 321 -10.33 4.19 2.79
N SER A 322 -9.46 3.77 3.71
CA SER A 322 -8.56 4.67 4.45
C SER A 322 -9.30 5.94 4.92
N LYS A 323 -10.41 5.74 5.65
CA LYS A 323 -11.48 6.73 5.84
C LYS A 323 -11.02 8.12 6.31
N ASN A 324 -10.00 8.19 7.15
CA ASN A 324 -9.50 9.46 7.70
C ASN A 324 -8.62 10.23 6.71
N SER A 325 -7.93 9.51 5.82
CA SER A 325 -7.08 10.05 4.74
C SER A 325 -7.31 9.24 3.47
N PRO A 326 -8.41 9.49 2.72
CA PRO A 326 -8.83 8.60 1.63
C PRO A 326 -8.03 8.79 0.32
N VAL A 327 -7.03 9.67 0.32
CA VAL A 327 -6.23 9.99 -0.87
C VAL A 327 -4.75 9.85 -0.58
N PHE A 328 -4.05 9.06 -1.40
CA PHE A 328 -2.60 9.08 -1.48
C PHE A 328 -2.18 10.10 -2.53
N GLY A 329 -1.40 11.08 -2.12
CA GLY A 329 -1.06 12.24 -2.96
C GLY A 329 0.15 12.00 -3.85
N GLY A 330 0.25 10.86 -4.52
CA GLY A 330 1.30 10.56 -5.48
C GLY A 330 1.27 11.52 -6.68
N VAL A 331 2.44 11.82 -7.20
CA VAL A 331 2.65 12.68 -8.37
C VAL A 331 3.73 12.09 -9.27
N TYR A 332 3.62 12.38 -10.56
CA TYR A 332 4.56 11.96 -11.60
C TYR A 332 5.16 13.20 -12.25
N LYS A 333 6.48 13.39 -12.18
CA LYS A 333 7.10 14.64 -12.59
C LYS A 333 8.39 14.43 -13.38
N MET A 334 8.52 15.12 -14.52
CA MET A 334 9.74 15.14 -15.30
C MET A 334 10.88 15.74 -14.49
N VAL A 335 12.00 15.02 -14.43
CA VAL A 335 13.21 15.42 -13.68
C VAL A 335 14.44 15.56 -14.56
N ALA A 336 14.44 15.00 -15.76
CA ALA A 336 15.47 15.19 -16.77
C ALA A 336 14.90 15.00 -18.19
N LEU A 337 15.60 15.58 -19.16
CA LEU A 337 15.29 15.52 -20.58
C LEU A 337 16.59 15.40 -21.37
N GLU A 338 16.67 14.45 -22.30
CA GLU A 338 17.81 14.32 -23.20
C GLU A 338 17.89 15.52 -24.16
N LYS A 339 19.08 16.08 -24.30
CA LYS A 339 19.43 17.07 -25.29
C LYS A 339 20.88 16.90 -25.71
N ASP A 340 21.11 16.77 -26.99
CA ASP A 340 22.46 16.62 -27.59
C ASP A 340 23.29 15.49 -26.95
N GLY A 341 22.63 14.36 -26.63
CA GLY A 341 23.26 13.17 -26.01
C GLY A 341 23.50 13.29 -24.50
N HIS A 342 22.97 14.33 -23.85
CA HIS A 342 23.11 14.54 -22.41
C HIS A 342 21.77 14.69 -21.71
N MET A 343 21.63 14.11 -20.52
CA MET A 343 20.45 14.30 -19.67
C MET A 343 20.49 15.66 -18.96
N ILE A 344 19.67 16.58 -19.41
CA ILE A 344 19.55 17.93 -18.85
C ILE A 344 18.54 17.93 -17.71
N PRO A 345 18.94 18.29 -16.47
CA PRO A 345 18.04 18.33 -15.32
C PRO A 345 16.85 19.28 -15.56
N LYS A 346 15.67 18.86 -15.09
CA LYS A 346 14.44 19.65 -15.08
C LYS A 346 13.92 19.82 -13.66
N ILE A 347 13.36 21.00 -13.37
CA ILE A 347 12.78 21.33 -12.07
C ILE A 347 11.42 21.98 -12.27
N LYS A 348 10.43 21.56 -11.48
CA LYS A 348 9.18 22.30 -11.34
C LYS A 348 9.29 23.23 -10.13
N ILE A 349 9.10 24.51 -10.35
CA ILE A 349 9.04 25.53 -9.31
C ILE A 349 7.57 25.84 -8.99
N SER A 350 7.27 26.15 -7.75
CA SER A 350 5.94 26.49 -7.26
C SER A 350 6.06 27.47 -6.11
N ASP A 351 5.05 28.33 -5.93
CA ASP A 351 4.93 29.19 -4.74
C ASP A 351 4.83 28.36 -3.44
N ASN A 352 4.28 27.16 -3.53
CA ASN A 352 4.33 26.21 -2.43
C ASN A 352 5.65 25.43 -2.48
N VAL A 353 6.49 25.66 -1.48
CA VAL A 353 7.84 25.07 -1.34
C VAL A 353 7.82 23.53 -1.41
N GLU A 354 6.83 22.88 -0.82
CA GLU A 354 6.67 21.41 -0.82
C GLU A 354 6.42 20.84 -2.23
N LYS A 355 6.04 21.69 -3.21
CA LYS A 355 5.81 21.29 -4.59
C LYS A 355 7.04 21.41 -5.47
N VAL A 356 8.15 21.92 -4.95
CA VAL A 356 9.42 22.03 -5.68
C VAL A 356 10.04 20.63 -5.78
N THR A 357 10.37 20.21 -7.01
CA THR A 357 10.92 18.88 -7.27
C THR A 357 12.44 18.83 -7.07
N ASN A 358 12.98 17.64 -6.84
CA ASN A 358 14.42 17.40 -6.89
C ASN A 358 14.82 17.09 -8.34
N PRO A 359 15.70 17.88 -8.97
CA PRO A 359 16.05 17.75 -10.39
C PRO A 359 17.03 16.61 -10.67
N GLY A 360 17.11 16.21 -11.94
CA GLY A 360 18.11 15.29 -12.45
C GLY A 360 17.75 13.81 -12.25
N MET A 361 18.46 12.94 -12.92
CA MET A 361 18.39 11.49 -12.71
C MET A 361 19.11 11.15 -11.40
N LYS A 362 18.39 10.51 -10.46
CA LYS A 362 18.83 10.37 -9.08
C LYS A 362 18.85 8.91 -8.65
N ASN A 363 19.76 8.52 -7.78
CA ASN A 363 19.66 7.29 -7.01
C ASN A 363 19.00 7.55 -5.66
N LEU A 364 18.33 6.55 -5.13
CA LEU A 364 17.80 6.53 -3.78
C LEU A 364 18.57 5.46 -2.97
N ASN A 365 19.24 5.92 -1.92
CA ASN A 365 20.14 5.08 -1.14
C ASN A 365 19.70 5.07 0.32
N ARG A 366 19.31 3.92 0.87
CA ARG A 366 19.07 3.79 2.31
C ARG A 366 20.38 3.61 3.06
N VAL A 367 20.65 4.53 3.96
CA VAL A 367 21.82 4.51 4.83
C VAL A 367 21.43 3.78 6.11
N MET A 368 22.15 2.69 6.40
CA MET A 368 21.88 1.80 7.53
C MET A 368 22.99 1.92 8.56
N ASP A 369 22.65 1.96 9.83
CA ASP A 369 23.59 1.83 10.92
C ASP A 369 24.21 0.42 10.92
N LYS A 370 25.54 0.35 10.92
CA LYS A 370 26.27 -0.91 10.75
C LYS A 370 26.21 -1.81 11.97
N GLU A 371 26.05 -1.23 13.16
CA GLU A 371 25.99 -1.97 14.42
C GLU A 371 24.59 -2.52 14.69
N THR A 372 23.58 -1.68 14.52
CA THR A 372 22.18 -2.02 14.86
C THR A 372 21.38 -2.57 13.69
N GLY A 373 21.81 -2.30 12.46
CA GLY A 373 21.05 -2.62 11.25
C GLY A 373 19.80 -1.74 11.05
N MET A 374 19.65 -0.65 11.80
CA MET A 374 18.53 0.27 11.70
C MET A 374 18.77 1.31 10.60
N ALA A 375 17.70 1.75 9.94
CA ALA A 375 17.77 2.80 8.95
C ALA A 375 18.04 4.16 9.60
N ILE A 376 19.07 4.88 9.13
CA ILE A 376 19.47 6.21 9.62
C ILE A 376 18.77 7.32 8.82
N ALA A 377 18.78 7.18 7.50
CA ALA A 377 18.28 8.16 6.55
C ALA A 377 18.15 7.53 5.15
N ASP A 378 17.38 8.15 4.28
CA ASP A 378 17.40 7.87 2.85
C ASP A 378 18.04 9.05 2.11
N LEU A 379 19.04 8.76 1.29
CA LEU A 379 19.87 9.75 0.61
C LEU A 379 19.59 9.74 -0.90
N LEU A 380 19.18 10.89 -1.41
CA LEU A 380 19.11 11.15 -2.85
C LEU A 380 20.45 11.67 -3.35
N THR A 381 21.04 10.99 -4.33
CA THR A 381 22.26 11.39 -5.04
C THR A 381 21.98 11.56 -6.54
N LEU A 382 22.82 12.25 -7.27
CA LEU A 382 22.81 12.15 -8.73
C LEU A 382 23.32 10.77 -9.15
N GLU A 383 22.92 10.29 -10.34
CA GLU A 383 23.24 8.95 -10.83
C GLU A 383 24.74 8.64 -10.86
N ASP A 384 25.57 9.65 -11.13
CA ASP A 384 27.03 9.52 -11.25
C ASP A 384 27.78 9.61 -9.90
N GLU A 385 27.07 9.79 -8.78
CA GLU A 385 27.67 9.83 -7.46
C GLU A 385 27.87 8.43 -6.87
N VAL A 386 29.06 8.18 -6.33
CA VAL A 386 29.38 6.95 -5.59
C VAL A 386 29.60 7.30 -4.13
N ILE A 387 28.92 6.60 -3.24
CA ILE A 387 29.07 6.79 -1.79
C ILE A 387 30.21 5.91 -1.27
N ASP A 388 31.27 6.54 -0.77
CA ASP A 388 32.40 5.85 -0.13
C ASP A 388 32.15 5.73 1.38
N THR A 389 31.83 4.54 1.86
CA THR A 389 31.54 4.27 3.28
C THR A 389 32.76 4.36 4.19
N THR A 390 33.95 4.50 3.65
CA THR A 390 35.21 4.74 4.42
C THR A 390 35.43 6.20 4.74
N GLN A 391 34.57 7.10 4.29
CA GLN A 391 34.58 8.53 4.53
C GLN A 391 33.36 8.95 5.35
N ASP A 392 33.44 10.10 6.00
CA ASP A 392 32.29 10.74 6.65
C ASP A 392 31.26 11.12 5.58
N LEU A 393 29.99 10.75 5.79
CA LEU A 393 28.89 11.08 4.89
C LEU A 393 28.11 12.27 5.43
N THR A 394 28.13 13.39 4.69
CA THR A 394 27.29 14.55 5.00
C THR A 394 26.04 14.54 4.13
N ILE A 395 24.89 14.55 4.77
CA ILE A 395 23.58 14.60 4.14
C ILE A 395 22.88 15.93 4.46
N TYR A 396 22.18 16.50 3.53
CA TYR A 396 21.62 17.85 3.61
C TYR A 396 20.11 17.85 3.45
N HIS A 397 19.44 18.60 4.33
CA HIS A 397 18.00 18.81 4.20
C HIS A 397 17.66 19.46 2.84
N PRO A 398 16.65 18.99 2.10
CA PRO A 398 16.35 19.40 0.73
C PRO A 398 16.10 20.89 0.50
N MET A 399 15.73 21.63 1.56
CA MET A 399 15.39 23.06 1.49
C MET A 399 16.27 23.97 2.33
N SER A 400 17.21 23.42 3.12
CA SER A 400 17.96 24.20 4.09
C SER A 400 19.39 23.71 4.25
N ARG A 401 20.36 24.39 3.61
CA ARG A 401 21.78 24.00 3.64
C ARG A 401 22.39 24.01 5.05
N TRP A 402 21.88 24.82 5.97
CA TRP A 402 22.36 24.86 7.37
C TRP A 402 21.88 23.66 8.19
N LYS A 403 20.83 22.96 7.77
CA LYS A 403 20.35 21.74 8.41
C LYS A 403 20.98 20.55 7.67
N TYR A 404 21.97 19.95 8.29
CA TYR A 404 22.70 18.80 7.77
C TYR A 404 23.03 17.81 8.88
N LYS A 405 23.34 16.58 8.52
CA LYS A 405 23.82 15.53 9.42
C LYS A 405 25.10 14.94 8.87
N VAL A 406 26.07 14.68 9.75
CA VAL A 406 27.30 13.95 9.43
C VAL A 406 27.19 12.56 10.03
N ILE A 407 27.38 11.55 9.21
CA ILE A 407 27.41 10.14 9.59
C ILE A 407 28.88 9.72 9.52
N PRO A 408 29.48 9.26 10.64
CA PRO A 408 30.93 8.98 10.69
C PRO A 408 31.33 7.83 9.76
N ALA A 409 32.53 7.91 9.21
CA ALA A 409 33.15 6.87 8.39
C ALA A 409 33.11 5.49 9.07
N ASN A 410 32.88 4.45 8.27
CA ASN A 410 32.83 3.05 8.70
C ASN A 410 31.72 2.67 9.70
N THR A 411 30.81 3.60 10.09
CA THR A 411 29.68 3.32 11.01
C THR A 411 28.40 2.97 10.26
N TYR A 412 28.38 3.08 8.94
CA TYR A 412 27.19 2.87 8.13
C TYR A 412 27.44 1.97 6.93
N THR A 413 26.37 1.41 6.39
CA THR A 413 26.32 0.75 5.08
C THR A 413 25.27 1.45 4.22
N VAL A 414 25.32 1.22 2.91
CA VAL A 414 24.41 1.82 1.94
C VAL A 414 23.77 0.74 1.10
N ARG A 415 22.48 0.88 0.83
CA ARG A 415 21.70 -0.02 -0.04
C ARG A 415 20.91 0.79 -1.06
N ASP A 416 21.05 0.43 -2.34
CA ASP A 416 20.20 0.96 -3.40
C ASP A 416 18.75 0.51 -3.18
N MET A 417 17.84 1.46 -3.27
CA MET A 417 16.41 1.20 -3.08
C MET A 417 15.67 0.99 -4.41
N LEU A 418 16.18 1.55 -5.51
CA LEU A 418 15.59 1.42 -6.84
C LEU A 418 16.20 0.23 -7.56
N VAL A 419 15.40 -0.81 -7.78
CA VAL A 419 15.80 -1.98 -8.55
C VAL A 419 15.27 -1.90 -10.00
N PRO A 420 15.99 -2.47 -10.99
CA PRO A 420 15.51 -2.48 -12.38
C PRO A 420 14.29 -3.40 -12.51
N ILE A 421 13.20 -2.87 -13.08
CA ILE A 421 11.97 -3.59 -13.38
C ILE A 421 11.88 -3.89 -14.87
N PHE A 422 12.04 -2.85 -15.70
CA PHE A 422 12.15 -2.98 -17.15
C PHE A 422 13.49 -2.42 -17.61
N LYS A 423 14.09 -3.07 -18.60
CA LYS A 423 15.27 -2.64 -19.35
C LYS A 423 15.01 -2.79 -20.84
N ASP A 424 15.19 -1.71 -21.59
CA ASP A 424 14.93 -1.69 -23.03
C ASP A 424 13.55 -2.29 -23.37
N GLY A 425 12.51 -1.93 -22.60
CA GLY A 425 11.14 -2.43 -22.72
C GLY A 425 10.91 -3.87 -22.28
N LYS A 426 11.90 -4.56 -21.77
CA LYS A 426 11.80 -5.95 -21.32
C LYS A 426 11.73 -6.04 -19.82
N LEU A 427 10.77 -6.82 -19.32
CA LEU A 427 10.69 -7.16 -17.90
C LEU A 427 11.93 -7.96 -17.49
N VAL A 428 12.69 -7.42 -16.52
CA VAL A 428 13.92 -8.04 -15.98
C VAL A 428 13.80 -8.37 -14.48
N TYR A 429 12.68 -8.02 -13.87
CA TYR A 429 12.40 -8.26 -12.46
C TYR A 429 11.54 -9.50 -12.28
N ASP A 430 12.05 -10.45 -11.49
CA ASP A 430 11.26 -11.61 -11.06
C ASP A 430 10.28 -11.17 -9.98
N LEU A 431 9.00 -11.16 -10.31
CA LEU A 431 7.95 -10.80 -9.36
C LEU A 431 7.91 -11.83 -8.22
N PRO A 432 8.13 -11.39 -6.97
CA PRO A 432 8.06 -12.30 -5.83
C PRO A 432 6.62 -12.72 -5.57
N SER A 433 6.44 -13.87 -4.91
CA SER A 433 5.15 -14.32 -4.41
C SER A 433 4.62 -13.38 -3.31
N LEU A 434 3.30 -13.41 -3.09
CA LEU A 434 2.67 -12.59 -2.05
C LEU A 434 3.25 -12.87 -0.64
N GLU A 435 3.59 -14.13 -0.34
CA GLU A 435 4.22 -14.52 0.92
C GLU A 435 5.64 -13.95 1.06
N GLU A 436 6.42 -13.95 -0.02
CA GLU A 436 7.76 -13.35 -0.03
C GLU A 436 7.69 -11.83 0.18
N ILE A 437 6.73 -11.14 -0.47
CA ILE A 437 6.51 -9.70 -0.27
C ILE A 437 6.13 -9.41 1.19
N ARG A 438 5.22 -10.20 1.77
CA ARG A 438 4.81 -10.08 3.17
C ARG A 438 6.00 -10.27 4.13
N ALA A 439 6.77 -11.33 3.94
CA ALA A 439 7.95 -11.61 4.76
C ALA A 439 9.02 -10.51 4.62
N TYR A 440 9.22 -10.01 3.40
CA TYR A 440 10.10 -8.89 3.14
C TYR A 440 9.62 -7.61 3.84
N SER A 441 8.32 -7.30 3.77
CA SER A 441 7.74 -6.13 4.43
C SER A 441 7.97 -6.15 5.95
N GLU A 442 7.74 -7.27 6.61
CA GLU A 442 7.97 -7.41 8.05
C GLU A 442 9.46 -7.19 8.40
N LYS A 443 10.37 -7.74 7.59
CA LYS A 443 11.80 -7.55 7.76
C LYS A 443 12.22 -6.08 7.58
N GLU A 444 11.72 -5.41 6.56
CA GLU A 444 12.03 -4.01 6.29
C GLU A 444 11.48 -3.08 7.39
N LEU A 445 10.25 -3.33 7.84
CA LEU A 445 9.63 -2.58 8.93
C LEU A 445 10.38 -2.74 10.26
N ALA A 446 11.05 -3.87 10.48
CA ALA A 446 11.89 -4.08 11.67
C ALA A 446 13.14 -3.20 11.67
N THR A 447 13.57 -2.68 10.51
CA THR A 447 14.71 -1.75 10.39
C THR A 447 14.35 -0.29 10.70
N ILE A 448 13.05 0.04 10.81
CA ILE A 448 12.59 1.40 11.09
C ILE A 448 12.40 1.59 12.59
N TRP A 449 12.89 2.71 13.11
CA TRP A 449 12.79 3.08 14.53
C TRP A 449 11.36 3.17 15.02
N ASP A 450 11.09 2.76 16.26
CA ASP A 450 9.73 2.77 16.83
C ASP A 450 9.16 4.17 16.97
N GLU A 451 10.01 5.19 17.12
CA GLU A 451 9.63 6.60 17.15
C GLU A 451 8.94 7.05 15.86
N ILE A 452 9.36 6.50 14.72
CA ILE A 452 8.76 6.79 13.40
C ILE A 452 7.41 6.10 13.24
N LYS A 453 7.20 4.97 13.92
CA LYS A 453 5.97 4.16 13.84
C LYS A 453 4.84 4.66 14.72
N ARG A 454 5.03 5.70 15.54
CA ARG A 454 3.98 6.26 16.41
C ARG A 454 2.77 6.72 15.62
N PHE A 455 1.57 6.53 16.16
CA PHE A 455 0.33 7.01 15.54
C PHE A 455 0.14 8.52 15.74
N VAL A 456 0.62 9.04 16.83
CA VAL A 456 0.53 10.45 17.19
C VAL A 456 1.92 11.00 17.36
N TYR A 457 2.20 12.11 16.68
CA TYR A 457 3.50 12.79 16.73
C TYR A 457 4.71 11.87 16.43
N PRO A 458 4.73 11.19 15.27
CA PRO A 458 5.87 10.36 14.88
C PRO A 458 7.12 11.22 14.69
N GLN A 459 8.28 10.62 14.93
CA GLN A 459 9.56 11.23 14.55
C GLN A 459 9.65 11.33 13.03
N GLU A 460 10.09 12.49 12.55
CA GLU A 460 10.37 12.69 11.13
C GLU A 460 11.60 11.87 10.72
N TYR A 461 11.47 11.10 9.63
CA TYR A 461 12.58 10.38 9.01
C TYR A 461 13.32 11.29 8.03
N TYR A 462 14.65 11.16 7.95
CA TYR A 462 15.47 11.97 7.08
C TYR A 462 15.48 11.44 5.65
N VAL A 463 14.92 12.22 4.71
CA VAL A 463 15.08 12.03 3.27
C VAL A 463 15.87 13.23 2.75
N ASP A 464 17.17 13.06 2.68
CA ASP A 464 18.12 14.14 2.50
C ASP A 464 18.86 14.04 1.14
N LEU A 465 19.54 15.10 0.76
CA LEU A 465 20.26 15.21 -0.52
C LEU A 465 21.77 15.14 -0.31
N SER A 466 22.48 14.62 -1.32
CA SER A 466 23.92 14.83 -1.45
C SER A 466 24.23 16.32 -1.66
N GLU A 467 25.44 16.73 -1.36
CA GLU A 467 25.86 18.12 -1.60
C GLU A 467 25.74 18.50 -3.09
N LYS A 468 26.11 17.60 -3.99
CA LYS A 468 26.05 17.80 -5.43
C LYS A 468 24.63 18.03 -5.91
N LEU A 469 23.68 17.19 -5.47
CA LEU A 469 22.27 17.32 -5.83
C LEU A 469 21.66 18.58 -5.21
N LEU A 470 21.98 18.92 -3.97
CA LEU A 470 21.51 20.16 -3.34
C LEU A 470 22.01 21.40 -4.10
N ASN A 471 23.30 21.42 -4.47
CA ASN A 471 23.87 22.55 -5.22
C ASN A 471 23.18 22.71 -6.59
N LEU A 472 22.98 21.60 -7.34
CA LEU A 472 22.24 21.60 -8.59
C LEU A 472 20.82 22.19 -8.41
N LYS A 473 20.10 21.74 -7.38
CA LYS A 473 18.75 22.24 -7.07
C LYS A 473 18.75 23.75 -6.78
N LEU A 474 19.69 24.22 -5.97
CA LEU A 474 19.81 25.64 -5.61
C LEU A 474 20.19 26.52 -6.81
N GLU A 475 21.08 26.06 -7.68
CA GLU A 475 21.45 26.74 -8.93
C GLU A 475 20.25 26.87 -9.86
N MET A 476 19.49 25.78 -10.06
CA MET A 476 18.29 25.83 -10.89
C MET A 476 17.22 26.76 -10.32
N LEU A 477 17.03 26.78 -9.00
CA LEU A 477 16.10 27.71 -8.34
C LEU A 477 16.52 29.18 -8.55
N LYS A 478 17.83 29.49 -8.55
CA LYS A 478 18.34 30.86 -8.83
C LYS A 478 18.10 31.26 -10.28
N LYS A 479 18.19 30.34 -11.23
CA LYS A 479 18.03 30.59 -12.66
C LYS A 479 16.61 31.04 -13.03
N TYR A 480 15.61 30.61 -12.27
CA TYR A 480 14.19 30.85 -12.56
C TYR A 480 13.52 31.83 -11.58
N LYS A 481 14.28 32.43 -10.66
CA LYS A 481 13.86 33.57 -9.85
C LYS A 481 14.21 34.86 -10.54
#